data_0bef1d7b7898a777a2871124a5ade057
#
_entry.id   0bef1d7b7898a777a2871124a5ade057
#
_cell.length_a   1.000
_cell.length_b   1.000
_cell.length_c   1.000
_cell.angle_alpha   90.00
_cell.angle_beta   90.00
_cell.angle_gamma   90.00
#
_symmetry.space_group_name_H-M   'P 1'
#
loop_
_entity.id
_entity.type
_entity.pdbx_description
1 polymer ?
#
loop_
_entity_poly.entity_id
_entity_poly.type
_entity_poly.pdbx_seq_one_letter_code
_entity_poly.pdbx_strand_id
1 'polypeptide(L)'
;MKNKAFTTTTELGYHDGFQMTFENGCTISVQFSKHTYSDGGETTAEVAAWDNQGNWLMFDEDKWTEIENGSDVMARQSVSDVAKLIYTLSQW
;
A
#
# COMPACT_ATOMS: atom_id res chain seq x y z
N MET A 1 16.50 4.13 20.97
CA MET A 1 16.10 3.06 20.05
C MET A 1 15.07 3.59 19.08
N LYS A 2 15.30 3.35 17.80
CA LYS A 2 14.40 3.80 16.76
C LYS A 2 13.32 2.76 16.53
N ASN A 3 12.06 3.16 16.55
CA ASN A 3 10.95 2.26 16.24
C ASN A 3 10.85 2.06 14.73
N LYS A 4 10.44 0.88 14.31
CA LYS A 4 10.09 0.65 12.92
C LYS A 4 8.90 1.53 12.53
N ALA A 5 8.90 2.03 11.31
CA ALA A 5 7.81 2.84 10.80
C ALA A 5 6.53 2.02 10.59
N PHE A 6 6.68 0.75 10.20
CA PHE A 6 5.56 -0.15 9.94
C PHE A 6 5.70 -1.39 10.81
N THR A 7 4.69 -1.67 11.61
CA THR A 7 4.69 -2.81 12.52
C THR A 7 3.38 -3.56 12.44
N THR A 8 3.45 -4.85 12.73
CA THR A 8 2.26 -5.68 12.88
C THR A 8 2.01 -5.96 14.34
N THR A 9 0.73 -6.12 14.72
CA THR A 9 0.37 -6.49 16.07
C THR A 9 0.36 -8.01 16.28
N THR A 10 0.59 -8.79 15.23
CA THR A 10 0.62 -10.24 15.34
C THR A 10 2.04 -10.71 15.65
N GLU A 11 2.18 -11.59 16.64
CA GLU A 11 3.49 -12.12 17.01
C GLU A 11 4.04 -13.12 16.00
N LEU A 12 3.18 -13.63 15.12
CA LEU A 12 3.56 -14.69 14.19
C LEU A 12 4.26 -14.18 12.92
N GLY A 13 4.14 -12.91 12.60
CA GLY A 13 4.88 -12.27 11.51
C GLY A 13 4.59 -12.81 10.11
N TYR A 14 3.56 -13.61 9.94
CA TYR A 14 3.24 -14.18 8.64
C TYR A 14 2.70 -13.17 7.65
N HIS A 15 2.08 -12.12 8.16
CA HIS A 15 1.40 -11.13 7.34
C HIS A 15 1.83 -9.75 7.77
N ASP A 16 3.04 -9.36 7.40
CA ASP A 16 3.52 -8.01 7.67
C ASP A 16 2.87 -7.06 6.66
N GLY A 17 1.61 -6.75 6.90
CA GLY A 17 0.85 -5.90 6.02
C GLY A 17 -0.62 -5.85 6.39
N PHE A 18 -1.36 -5.05 5.63
CA PHE A 18 -2.80 -4.92 5.82
C PHE A 18 -3.47 -4.50 4.51
N GLN A 19 -4.77 -4.63 4.46
CA GLN A 19 -5.60 -4.12 3.36
C GLN A 19 -6.73 -3.29 3.93
N MET A 20 -7.14 -2.27 3.17
CA MET A 20 -8.30 -1.45 3.49
C MET A 20 -9.18 -1.34 2.25
N THR A 21 -10.47 -1.58 2.41
CA THR A 21 -11.45 -1.38 1.34
C THR A 21 -12.32 -0.19 1.72
N PHE A 22 -12.41 0.78 0.81
CA PHE A 22 -13.12 2.03 1.04
C PHE A 22 -14.56 1.95 0.52
N GLU A 23 -15.39 2.90 0.90
CA GLU A 23 -16.78 2.96 0.46
C GLU A 23 -16.92 3.04 -1.07
N ASN A 24 -15.94 3.61 -1.74
CA ASN A 24 -15.93 3.69 -3.21
C ASN A 24 -15.61 2.35 -3.88
N GLY A 25 -15.38 1.29 -3.10
CA GLY A 25 -15.08 -0.03 -3.61
C GLY A 25 -13.61 -0.29 -3.90
N CYS A 26 -12.77 0.72 -3.80
CA CYS A 26 -11.33 0.56 -4.01
C CYS A 26 -10.67 -0.07 -2.79
N THR A 27 -9.64 -0.86 -3.04
CA THR A 27 -8.85 -1.51 -1.98
C THR A 27 -7.40 -1.09 -2.12
N ILE A 28 -6.75 -0.86 -0.99
CA ILE A 28 -5.32 -0.62 -0.93
C ILE A 28 -4.68 -1.72 -0.08
N SER A 29 -3.53 -2.21 -0.55
CA SER A 29 -2.72 -3.22 0.15
C SER A 29 -1.38 -2.60 0.51
N VAL A 30 -1.01 -2.68 1.77
CA VAL A 30 0.27 -2.15 2.27
C VAL A 30 1.04 -3.32 2.86
N GLN A 31 2.18 -3.65 2.25
CA GLN A 31 2.98 -4.82 2.61
C GLN A 31 4.39 -4.39 3.00
N PHE A 32 4.89 -4.91 4.10
CA PHE A 32 6.22 -4.56 4.59
C PHE A 32 6.98 -5.78 5.15
N SER A 33 6.72 -6.95 4.56
CA SER A 33 7.50 -8.14 4.86
C SER A 33 8.87 -8.04 4.19
N LYS A 34 9.79 -8.92 4.58
CA LYS A 34 11.13 -8.96 3.99
C LYS A 34 11.14 -9.39 2.52
N HIS A 35 10.00 -9.89 2.01
CA HIS A 35 9.86 -10.34 0.63
C HIS A 35 9.19 -9.32 -0.28
N THR A 36 8.87 -8.14 0.24
CA THR A 36 8.22 -7.06 -0.52
C THR A 36 9.24 -6.02 -0.94
N TYR A 37 8.85 -5.15 -1.88
CA TYR A 37 9.67 -4.01 -2.30
C TYR A 37 9.63 -2.92 -1.23
N SER A 38 10.29 -3.21 -0.12
CA SER A 38 10.38 -2.35 1.05
C SER A 38 11.68 -2.69 1.79
N ASP A 39 11.97 -1.96 2.84
CA ASP A 39 13.10 -2.27 3.72
C ASP A 39 12.65 -3.12 4.94
N GLY A 40 11.60 -3.91 4.77
CA GLY A 40 11.05 -4.73 5.84
C GLY A 40 10.24 -3.94 6.85
N GLY A 41 9.78 -2.74 6.48
CA GLY A 41 8.98 -1.90 7.35
C GLY A 41 9.80 -0.99 8.25
N GLU A 42 11.12 -0.98 8.11
CA GLU A 42 11.95 -0.06 8.89
C GLU A 42 11.56 1.39 8.61
N THR A 43 11.45 1.76 7.33
CA THR A 43 11.03 3.09 6.91
C THR A 43 10.02 3.06 5.76
N THR A 44 9.93 1.96 5.00
CA THR A 44 9.10 1.90 3.78
C THR A 44 8.25 0.66 3.72
N ALA A 45 7.19 0.74 2.90
CA ALA A 45 6.30 -0.37 2.59
C ALA A 45 6.06 -0.42 1.08
N GLU A 46 5.60 -1.57 0.60
CA GLU A 46 5.13 -1.75 -0.78
C GLU A 46 3.62 -1.56 -0.81
N VAL A 47 3.12 -0.77 -1.75
CA VAL A 47 1.69 -0.46 -1.84
C VAL A 47 1.15 -0.91 -3.18
N ALA A 48 -0.01 -1.57 -3.15
CA ALA A 48 -0.78 -1.91 -4.34
C ALA A 48 -2.23 -1.45 -4.13
N ALA A 49 -2.91 -1.14 -5.21
CA ALA A 49 -4.30 -0.69 -5.13
C ALA A 49 -5.09 -1.20 -6.34
N TRP A 50 -6.37 -1.42 -6.15
CA TRP A 50 -7.26 -1.85 -7.22
C TRP A 50 -8.69 -1.36 -6.95
N ASP A 51 -9.48 -1.25 -8.03
CA ASP A 51 -10.88 -0.86 -7.92
C ASP A 51 -11.78 -2.07 -7.64
N ASN A 52 -13.09 -1.84 -7.55
CA ASN A 52 -14.05 -2.89 -7.24
C ASN A 52 -14.25 -3.91 -8.37
N GLN A 53 -13.67 -3.67 -9.53
CA GLN A 53 -13.70 -4.59 -10.67
C GLN A 53 -12.39 -5.36 -10.82
N GLY A 54 -11.44 -5.14 -9.90
CA GLY A 54 -10.15 -5.80 -9.94
C GLY A 54 -9.12 -5.12 -10.84
N ASN A 55 -9.41 -3.93 -11.35
CA ASN A 55 -8.45 -3.18 -12.14
C ASN A 55 -7.42 -2.55 -11.23
N TRP A 56 -6.15 -2.81 -11.51
CA TRP A 56 -5.05 -2.26 -10.73
C TRP A 56 -4.90 -0.76 -10.98
N LEU A 57 -4.53 -0.04 -9.94
CA LEU A 57 -4.42 1.42 -9.95
C LEU A 57 -3.00 1.84 -9.59
N MET A 58 -2.59 2.98 -10.13
CA MET A 58 -1.30 3.59 -9.84
C MET A 58 -1.52 5.06 -9.52
N PHE A 59 -0.80 5.57 -8.51
CA PHE A 59 -0.83 6.98 -8.16
C PHE A 59 0.40 7.66 -8.76
N ASP A 60 0.18 8.63 -9.62
CA ASP A 60 1.24 9.37 -10.28
C ASP A 60 0.77 10.80 -10.52
N GLU A 61 1.68 11.76 -10.35
CA GLU A 61 1.37 13.18 -10.53
C GLU A 61 0.12 13.62 -9.78
N ASP A 62 0.02 13.16 -8.51
CA ASP A 62 -1.06 13.49 -7.59
C ASP A 62 -2.45 13.03 -8.04
N LYS A 63 -2.51 11.97 -8.87
CA LYS A 63 -3.80 11.39 -9.26
C LYS A 63 -3.70 9.88 -9.41
N TRP A 64 -4.84 9.23 -9.23
CA TRP A 64 -5.00 7.79 -9.44
C TRP A 64 -5.41 7.51 -10.87
N THR A 65 -4.78 6.50 -11.48
CA THR A 65 -5.11 6.06 -12.83
C THR A 65 -5.13 4.54 -12.88
N GLU A 66 -5.97 3.99 -13.78
CA GLU A 66 -6.02 2.56 -14.00
C GLU A 66 -4.80 2.12 -14.82
N ILE A 67 -4.21 0.99 -14.43
CA ILE A 67 -3.11 0.37 -15.18
C ILE A 67 -3.74 -0.54 -16.24
N GLU A 68 -3.47 -0.24 -17.52
CA GLU A 68 -3.97 -1.08 -18.61
C GLU A 68 -3.21 -2.40 -18.68
N ASN A 69 -3.98 -3.50 -18.70
CA ASN A 69 -3.46 -4.84 -18.98
C ASN A 69 -2.33 -5.29 -18.05
N GLY A 70 -2.39 -4.90 -16.77
CA GLY A 70 -1.33 -5.32 -15.90
C GLY A 70 -1.60 -5.12 -14.45
N SER A 71 -0.59 -5.45 -13.67
CA SER A 71 -0.55 -5.19 -12.25
C SER A 71 0.82 -4.60 -11.92
N ASP A 72 0.86 -3.70 -10.98
CA ASP A 72 2.11 -3.10 -10.54
C ASP A 72 1.98 -2.64 -9.10
N VAL A 73 3.11 -2.39 -8.47
CA VAL A 73 3.15 -1.95 -7.09
C VAL A 73 3.95 -0.66 -6.98
N MET A 74 3.64 0.11 -5.95
CA MET A 74 4.40 1.31 -5.61
C MET A 74 5.41 0.90 -4.54
N ALA A 75 6.66 0.78 -4.97
CA ALA A 75 7.73 0.29 -4.10
C ALA A 75 8.22 1.39 -3.16
N ARG A 76 8.70 0.98 -1.98
CA ARG A 76 9.47 1.83 -1.06
C ARG A 76 8.75 3.12 -0.67
N GLN A 77 7.48 2.99 -0.29
CA GLN A 77 6.67 4.13 0.14
C GLN A 77 6.90 4.41 1.62
N SER A 78 7.17 5.67 1.95
CA SER A 78 7.33 6.09 3.35
C SER A 78 5.97 6.12 4.07
N VAL A 79 5.99 6.32 5.39
CA VAL A 79 4.75 6.48 6.17
C VAL A 79 3.91 7.62 5.62
N SER A 80 4.53 8.75 5.30
CA SER A 80 3.82 9.91 4.75
C SER A 80 3.24 9.60 3.38
N ASP A 81 3.99 8.87 2.53
CA ASP A 81 3.50 8.44 1.23
C ASP A 81 2.29 7.51 1.38
N VAL A 82 2.39 6.52 2.28
CA VAL A 82 1.31 5.57 2.52
C VAL A 82 0.05 6.29 3.02
N ALA A 83 0.21 7.22 3.95
CA ALA A 83 -0.91 8.00 4.48
C ALA A 83 -1.60 8.79 3.37
N LYS A 84 -0.82 9.41 2.48
CA LYS A 84 -1.35 10.15 1.33
C LYS A 84 -2.08 9.23 0.36
N LEU A 85 -1.52 8.06 0.07
CA LEU A 85 -2.14 7.09 -0.83
C LEU A 85 -3.48 6.60 -0.26
N ILE A 86 -3.52 6.28 1.02
CA ILE A 86 -4.75 5.86 1.68
C ILE A 86 -5.81 6.96 1.60
N TYR A 87 -5.45 8.17 1.98
CA TYR A 87 -6.41 9.27 2.02
C TYR A 87 -6.93 9.59 0.63
N THR A 88 -6.04 9.75 -0.35
CA THR A 88 -6.44 10.14 -1.70
C THR A 88 -7.30 9.07 -2.38
N LEU A 89 -6.97 7.79 -2.19
CA LEU A 89 -7.77 6.70 -2.76
C LEU A 89 -9.15 6.63 -2.10
N SER A 90 -9.24 6.92 -0.81
CA SER A 90 -10.53 6.92 -0.12
C SER A 90 -11.47 8.02 -0.62
N GLN A 91 -10.93 9.07 -1.23
CA GLN A 91 -11.69 10.21 -1.76
C GLN A 91 -11.91 10.13 -3.28
N TRP A 92 -11.39 9.13 -3.92
CA TRP A 92 -11.38 8.98 -5.39
C TRP A 92 -12.71 8.49 -6.02
#